data_9332f752fe63871dae6cf337baeb7b6c
#
_entry.id   9332f752fe63871dae6cf337baeb7b6c
#
_cell.length_a   1.000
_cell.length_b   1.000
_cell.length_c   1.000
_cell.angle_alpha   90.00
_cell.angle_beta   90.00
_cell.angle_gamma   90.00
#
_symmetry.space_group_name_H-M   'P 1'
#
loop_
_entity.id
_entity.type
_entity.pdbx_description
1 polymer ?
#
loop_
_entity_poly.entity_id
_entity_poly.type
_entity_poly.pdbx_seq_one_letter_code
_entity_poly.pdbx_strand_id
1 'polypeptide(L)'
;MASEDLREYLEAARQRRVHEQDARKQEMAARHEARRRDFDARSEPLNVHVVRVLEGARADLAEAGAKLEYKFHSYNAGKQLENPRVEFQIAGVGSPGTASSVYVIEIVQDGQVVVRTKRSFGDPDTTLTPHGSAPRTAASLKDVGLTDVIKAAIDEYVQHGG
;
A
#
# COMPACT_ATOMS: atom_id res chain seq x y z
N MET A 1 -63.08 4.78 0.16
CA MET A 1 -62.44 3.84 -0.82
C MET A 1 -61.16 4.45 -1.42
N ALA A 2 -61.16 5.63 -2.05
CA ALA A 2 -59.94 6.25 -2.60
C ALA A 2 -58.84 6.49 -1.57
N SER A 3 -59.17 6.72 -0.30
CA SER A 3 -58.20 6.97 0.77
C SER A 3 -57.46 5.71 1.28
N GLU A 4 -58.09 4.55 1.17
CA GLU A 4 -57.47 3.28 1.51
C GLU A 4 -56.49 2.86 0.43
N ASP A 5 -56.84 2.97 -0.81
CA ASP A 5 -55.98 2.69 -1.95
C ASP A 5 -54.71 3.58 -1.95
N LEU A 6 -54.85 4.83 -1.59
CA LEU A 6 -53.75 5.79 -1.52
C LEU A 6 -52.82 5.47 -0.31
N ARG A 7 -53.36 5.00 0.80
CA ARG A 7 -52.57 4.57 1.95
C ARG A 7 -51.75 3.34 1.61
N GLU A 8 -52.37 2.34 1.03
CA GLU A 8 -51.68 1.14 0.60
C GLU A 8 -50.59 1.43 -0.41
N TYR A 9 -50.90 2.32 -1.37
CA TYR A 9 -49.91 2.74 -2.34
C TYR A 9 -48.74 3.47 -1.68
N LEU A 10 -48.99 4.35 -0.72
CA LEU A 10 -47.95 5.07 0.01
C LEU A 10 -47.06 4.12 0.82
N GLU A 11 -47.68 3.16 1.50
CA GLU A 11 -46.90 2.15 2.24
C GLU A 11 -46.07 1.27 1.33
N ALA A 12 -46.62 0.82 0.23
CA ALA A 12 -45.91 0.07 -0.78
C ALA A 12 -44.75 0.87 -1.39
N ALA A 13 -44.94 2.16 -1.63
CA ALA A 13 -43.89 3.02 -2.12
C ALA A 13 -42.77 3.22 -1.10
N ARG A 14 -43.10 3.37 0.18
CA ARG A 14 -42.14 3.46 1.28
C ARG A 14 -41.35 2.17 1.42
N GLN A 15 -42.00 1.03 1.38
CA GLN A 15 -41.33 -0.29 1.45
C GLN A 15 -40.37 -0.49 0.26
N ARG A 16 -40.79 -0.13 -0.95
CA ARG A 16 -39.91 -0.20 -2.13
C ARG A 16 -38.66 0.65 -1.95
N ARG A 17 -38.80 1.86 -1.41
CA ARG A 17 -37.66 2.73 -1.13
C ARG A 17 -36.70 2.14 -0.09
N VAL A 18 -37.23 1.56 0.97
CA VAL A 18 -36.43 0.86 1.98
C VAL A 18 -35.68 -0.31 1.36
N HIS A 19 -36.35 -1.14 0.56
CA HIS A 19 -35.72 -2.25 -0.14
C HIS A 19 -34.61 -1.81 -1.10
N GLU A 20 -34.85 -0.71 -1.85
CA GLU A 20 -33.84 -0.16 -2.74
C GLU A 20 -32.63 0.36 -1.97
N GLN A 21 -32.85 1.04 -0.85
CA GLN A 21 -31.75 1.50 0.02
C GLN A 21 -30.97 0.34 0.62
N ASP A 22 -31.65 -0.69 1.08
CA ASP A 22 -30.99 -1.90 1.64
C ASP A 22 -30.21 -2.63 0.56
N ALA A 23 -30.77 -2.77 -0.66
CA ALA A 23 -30.08 -3.37 -1.79
C ALA A 23 -28.80 -2.59 -2.15
N ARG A 24 -28.85 -1.26 -2.17
CA ARG A 24 -27.67 -0.41 -2.41
C ARG A 24 -26.63 -0.57 -1.32
N LYS A 25 -27.05 -0.61 -0.06
CA LYS A 25 -26.12 -0.83 1.07
C LYS A 25 -25.43 -2.18 0.97
N GLN A 26 -26.19 -3.23 0.64
CA GLN A 26 -25.64 -4.58 0.46
C GLN A 26 -24.68 -4.63 -0.73
N GLU A 27 -25.02 -3.98 -1.83
CA GLU A 27 -24.13 -3.90 -2.99
C GLU A 27 -22.83 -3.17 -2.68
N MET A 28 -22.91 -2.04 -1.96
CA MET A 28 -21.72 -1.29 -1.53
C MET A 28 -20.86 -2.12 -0.58
N ALA A 29 -21.47 -2.82 0.37
CA ALA A 29 -20.75 -3.70 1.29
C ALA A 29 -20.05 -4.85 0.56
N ALA A 30 -20.72 -5.44 -0.43
CA ALA A 30 -20.14 -6.50 -1.25
C ALA A 30 -18.97 -5.99 -2.09
N ARG A 31 -19.05 -4.79 -2.64
CA ARG A 31 -17.96 -4.15 -3.38
C ARG A 31 -16.76 -3.85 -2.47
N HIS A 32 -17.00 -3.35 -1.27
CA HIS A 32 -15.94 -3.12 -0.28
C HIS A 32 -15.23 -4.42 0.10
N GLU A 33 -15.99 -5.46 0.36
CA GLU A 33 -15.44 -6.77 0.70
C GLU A 33 -14.62 -7.36 -0.45
N ALA A 34 -15.10 -7.23 -1.70
CA ALA A 34 -14.36 -7.67 -2.88
C ALA A 34 -13.05 -6.91 -3.05
N ARG A 35 -13.05 -5.59 -2.85
CA ARG A 35 -11.82 -4.77 -2.89
C ARG A 35 -10.84 -5.16 -1.80
N ARG A 36 -11.34 -5.40 -0.60
CA ARG A 36 -10.52 -5.84 0.52
C ARG A 36 -9.86 -7.18 0.25
N ARG A 37 -10.62 -8.15 -0.26
CA ARG A 37 -10.08 -9.48 -0.61
C ARG A 37 -9.01 -9.39 -1.70
N ASP A 38 -9.25 -8.60 -2.73
CA ASP A 38 -8.28 -8.37 -3.79
C ASP A 38 -7.01 -7.71 -3.25
N PHE A 39 -7.16 -6.68 -2.43
CA PHE A 39 -6.04 -6.01 -1.78
C PHE A 39 -5.24 -6.97 -0.89
N ASP A 40 -5.92 -7.73 -0.04
CA ASP A 40 -5.27 -8.68 0.88
C ASP A 40 -4.55 -9.79 0.11
N ALA A 41 -5.14 -10.30 -0.95
CA ALA A 41 -4.51 -11.30 -1.82
C ALA A 41 -3.23 -10.79 -2.46
N ARG A 42 -3.23 -9.53 -2.94
CA ARG A 42 -2.03 -8.90 -3.51
C ARG A 42 -1.00 -8.51 -2.45
N SER A 43 -1.43 -8.22 -1.22
CA SER A 43 -0.53 -7.85 -0.12
C SER A 43 0.18 -9.05 0.50
N GLU A 44 -0.34 -10.26 0.38
CA GLU A 44 0.26 -11.45 0.96
C GLU A 44 1.71 -11.70 0.48
N PRO A 45 2.04 -11.63 -0.82
CA PRO A 45 3.43 -11.76 -1.26
C PRO A 45 4.36 -10.69 -0.66
N LEU A 46 3.88 -9.45 -0.49
CA LEU A 46 4.66 -8.41 0.18
C LEU A 46 4.95 -8.79 1.63
N ASN A 47 3.93 -9.23 2.34
CA ASN A 47 4.07 -9.59 3.75
C ASN A 47 4.99 -10.80 3.94
N VAL A 48 4.86 -11.82 3.11
CA VAL A 48 5.64 -13.07 3.24
C VAL A 48 7.07 -12.90 2.76
N HIS A 49 7.31 -12.24 1.61
CA HIS A 49 8.63 -12.17 0.98
C HIS A 49 9.37 -10.88 1.31
N VAL A 50 8.75 -9.74 1.12
CA VAL A 50 9.43 -8.44 1.27
C VAL A 50 9.71 -8.14 2.74
N VAL A 51 8.73 -8.30 3.60
CA VAL A 51 8.89 -8.04 5.04
C VAL A 51 9.94 -8.96 5.64
N ARG A 52 9.99 -10.22 5.22
CA ARG A 52 11.02 -11.17 5.69
C ARG A 52 12.43 -10.71 5.29
N VAL A 53 12.62 -10.28 4.05
CA VAL A 53 13.92 -9.79 3.57
C VAL A 53 14.30 -8.49 4.27
N LEU A 54 13.35 -7.59 4.49
CA LEU A 54 13.57 -6.34 5.20
C LEU A 54 13.93 -6.58 6.68
N GLU A 55 13.29 -7.53 7.34
CA GLU A 55 13.62 -7.90 8.73
C GLU A 55 15.05 -8.48 8.85
N GLY A 56 15.45 -9.33 7.91
CA GLY A 56 16.83 -9.83 7.84
C GLY A 56 17.84 -8.72 7.62
N ALA A 57 17.57 -7.83 6.67
CA ALA A 57 18.42 -6.67 6.40
C ALA A 57 18.47 -5.71 7.60
N ARG A 58 17.36 -5.51 8.29
CA ARG A 58 17.29 -4.69 9.49
C ARG A 58 18.23 -5.19 10.58
N ALA A 59 18.25 -6.50 10.82
CA ALA A 59 19.14 -7.13 11.80
C ALA A 59 20.63 -6.96 11.40
N ASP A 60 20.95 -7.21 10.14
CA ASP A 60 22.33 -7.08 9.62
C ASP A 60 22.82 -5.64 9.69
N LEU A 61 22.00 -4.68 9.31
CA LEU A 61 22.34 -3.26 9.33
C LEU A 61 22.46 -2.71 10.76
N ALA A 62 21.67 -3.22 11.70
CA ALA A 62 21.77 -2.82 13.11
C ALA A 62 23.15 -3.18 13.69
N GLU A 63 23.71 -4.32 13.34
CA GLU A 63 25.07 -4.72 13.73
C GLU A 63 26.14 -3.79 13.14
N ALA A 64 25.87 -3.22 11.95
CA ALA A 64 26.78 -2.29 11.28
C ALA A 64 26.55 -0.82 11.67
N GLY A 65 25.66 -0.52 12.61
CA GLY A 65 25.39 0.84 13.08
C GLY A 65 24.41 1.65 12.21
N ALA A 66 23.67 1.00 11.33
CA ALA A 66 22.63 1.63 10.52
C ALA A 66 21.25 1.11 10.93
N LYS A 67 20.21 1.90 10.65
CA LYS A 67 18.82 1.58 10.99
C LYS A 67 18.00 1.46 9.72
N LEU A 68 17.32 0.34 9.54
CA LEU A 68 16.31 0.17 8.52
C LEU A 68 14.94 0.30 9.17
N GLU A 69 14.16 1.26 8.68
CA GLU A 69 12.76 1.43 9.06
C GLU A 69 11.88 1.04 7.89
N TYR A 70 10.80 0.33 8.15
CA TYR A 70 9.82 0.03 7.10
C TYR A 70 8.39 0.15 7.63
N LYS A 71 7.47 0.41 6.71
CA LYS A 71 6.04 0.47 6.96
C LYS A 71 5.31 -0.41 5.96
N PHE A 72 4.52 -1.34 6.48
CA PHE A 72 3.60 -2.13 5.69
C PHE A 72 2.23 -1.47 5.72
N HIS A 73 1.67 -1.18 4.54
CA HIS A 73 0.35 -0.57 4.42
C HIS A 73 -0.70 -1.65 4.22
N SER A 74 -1.50 -1.90 5.25
CA SER A 74 -2.68 -2.75 5.17
C SER A 74 -3.87 -2.00 4.56
N TYR A 75 -4.88 -2.74 4.12
CA TYR A 75 -6.09 -2.16 3.57
C TYR A 75 -6.75 -1.20 4.57
N ASN A 76 -7.04 0.01 4.11
CA ASN A 76 -7.78 1.01 4.88
C ASN A 76 -8.77 1.72 3.96
N ALA A 77 -10.06 1.43 4.16
CA ALA A 77 -11.15 2.00 3.38
C ALA A 77 -11.20 3.53 3.44
N GLY A 78 -10.75 4.15 4.54
CA GLY A 78 -10.75 5.60 4.73
C GLY A 78 -9.63 6.35 4.02
N LYS A 79 -8.55 5.68 3.64
CA LYS A 79 -7.38 6.29 3.00
C LYS A 79 -7.28 6.04 1.50
N GLN A 80 -8.23 5.33 0.91
CA GLN A 80 -8.28 5.04 -0.54
C GLN A 80 -6.98 4.50 -1.15
N LEU A 81 -6.21 3.73 -0.38
CA LEU A 81 -5.06 3.02 -0.92
C LEU A 81 -5.57 1.91 -1.85
N GLU A 82 -5.34 2.09 -3.13
CA GLU A 82 -5.78 1.14 -4.14
C GLU A 82 -4.89 -0.11 -4.22
N ASN A 83 -3.61 0.05 -3.86
CA ASN A 83 -2.61 -0.99 -4.02
C ASN A 83 -1.86 -1.24 -2.72
N PRO A 84 -1.57 -2.52 -2.39
CA PRO A 84 -0.71 -2.84 -1.27
C PRO A 84 0.72 -2.37 -1.53
N ARG A 85 1.38 -1.86 -0.48
CA ARG A 85 2.75 -1.36 -0.55
C ARG A 85 3.51 -1.59 0.74
N VAL A 86 4.83 -1.68 0.59
CA VAL A 86 5.79 -1.60 1.68
C VAL A 86 6.74 -0.45 1.39
N GLU A 87 6.97 0.40 2.37
CA GLU A 87 7.93 1.49 2.29
C GLU A 87 9.08 1.23 3.24
N PHE A 88 10.32 1.49 2.82
CA PHE A 88 11.48 1.37 3.71
C PHE A 88 12.49 2.50 3.47
N GLN A 89 13.28 2.77 4.50
CA GLN A 89 14.32 3.79 4.49
C GLN A 89 15.51 3.32 5.36
N ILE A 90 16.71 3.65 4.94
CA ILE A 90 17.91 3.42 5.73
C ILE A 90 18.41 4.75 6.29
N ALA A 91 18.66 4.79 7.58
CA ALA A 91 19.10 5.99 8.30
C ALA A 91 20.21 5.67 9.29
N GLY A 92 20.94 6.69 9.70
CA GLY A 92 21.96 6.57 10.75
C GLY A 92 21.32 6.54 12.15
N VAL A 93 21.92 5.76 13.03
CA VAL A 93 21.56 5.73 14.45
C VAL A 93 22.16 6.97 15.13
N GLY A 94 21.33 7.81 15.72
CA GLY A 94 21.78 8.99 16.47
C GLY A 94 22.26 10.18 15.64
N SER A 95 22.16 10.13 14.29
CA SER A 95 22.52 11.23 13.40
C SER A 95 21.30 11.69 12.61
N PRO A 96 20.49 12.61 13.13
CA PRO A 96 19.34 13.11 12.40
C PRO A 96 19.81 13.82 11.11
N GLY A 97 19.18 13.47 9.98
CA GLY A 97 19.47 14.06 8.67
C GLY A 97 20.26 13.18 7.72
N THR A 98 20.90 12.10 8.19
CA THR A 98 21.56 11.13 7.31
C THR A 98 20.60 9.97 7.03
N ALA A 99 20.00 9.98 5.86
CA ALA A 99 19.04 8.96 5.45
C ALA A 99 19.01 8.79 3.93
N SER A 100 18.66 7.58 3.49
CA SER A 100 18.31 7.34 2.09
C SER A 100 16.94 7.94 1.77
N SER A 101 16.57 7.98 0.49
CA SER A 101 15.17 8.13 0.11
C SER A 101 14.32 7.00 0.71
N VAL A 102 13.03 7.21 0.77
CA VAL A 102 12.07 6.14 1.07
C VAL A 102 11.79 5.36 -0.21
N TYR A 103 12.04 4.08 -0.17
CA TYR A 103 11.77 3.16 -1.29
C TYR A 103 10.39 2.55 -1.10
N VAL A 104 9.57 2.65 -2.13
CA VAL A 104 8.18 2.17 -2.12
C VAL A 104 8.06 0.99 -3.07
N ILE A 105 7.72 -0.17 -2.53
CA ILE A 105 7.45 -1.38 -3.31
C ILE A 105 5.95 -1.60 -3.30
N GLU A 106 5.33 -1.52 -4.47
CA GLU A 106 3.89 -1.56 -4.65
C GLU A 106 3.50 -2.65 -5.63
N ILE A 107 2.42 -3.37 -5.34
CA ILE A 107 1.81 -4.31 -6.27
C ILE A 107 0.56 -3.67 -6.86
N VAL A 108 0.60 -3.37 -8.15
CA VAL A 108 -0.53 -2.77 -8.86
C VAL A 108 -1.59 -3.81 -9.23
N GLN A 109 -2.74 -3.35 -9.73
CA GLN A 109 -3.93 -4.19 -9.92
C GLN A 109 -3.72 -5.40 -10.83
N ASP A 110 -2.81 -5.32 -11.80
CA ASP A 110 -2.47 -6.42 -12.70
C ASP A 110 -1.45 -7.41 -12.12
N GLY A 111 -1.03 -7.20 -10.85
CA GLY A 111 -0.04 -8.04 -10.19
C GLY A 111 1.41 -7.64 -10.46
N GLN A 112 1.66 -6.63 -11.26
CA GLN A 112 3.02 -6.13 -11.49
C GLN A 112 3.56 -5.42 -10.26
N VAL A 113 4.87 -5.52 -10.06
CA VAL A 113 5.59 -4.89 -8.95
C VAL A 113 6.29 -3.64 -9.44
N VAL A 114 6.02 -2.52 -8.80
CA VAL A 114 6.61 -1.22 -9.13
C VAL A 114 7.45 -0.74 -7.94
N VAL A 115 8.68 -0.29 -8.21
CA VAL A 115 9.55 0.34 -7.20
C VAL A 115 9.71 1.82 -7.53
N ARG A 116 9.37 2.65 -6.56
CA ARG A 116 9.50 4.11 -6.67
C ARG A 116 10.14 4.65 -5.40
N THR A 117 10.55 5.91 -5.42
CA THR A 117 11.14 6.58 -4.27
C THR A 117 10.40 7.88 -3.96
N LYS A 118 10.44 8.27 -2.71
CA LYS A 118 10.02 9.58 -2.22
C LYS A 118 10.97 10.05 -1.13
N ARG A 119 10.90 11.31 -0.77
CA ARG A 119 11.86 11.90 0.16
C ARG A 119 11.67 11.45 1.60
N SER A 120 10.43 11.36 2.06
CA SER A 120 10.10 10.95 3.42
C SER A 120 8.82 10.12 3.46
N PHE A 121 8.62 9.40 4.55
CA PHE A 121 7.41 8.58 4.74
C PHE A 121 6.11 9.39 4.69
N GLY A 122 6.16 10.66 5.12
CA GLY A 122 4.99 11.54 5.14
C GLY A 122 4.68 12.22 3.81
N ASP A 123 5.54 12.11 2.80
CA ASP A 123 5.32 12.76 1.52
C ASP A 123 4.15 12.15 0.77
N PRO A 124 3.35 12.98 0.05
CA PRO A 124 2.22 12.48 -0.73
C PRO A 124 2.66 11.65 -1.94
N ASP A 125 1.77 10.81 -2.45
CA ASP A 125 2.05 9.94 -3.61
C ASP A 125 2.40 10.72 -4.89
N THR A 126 2.00 11.98 -4.99
CA THR A 126 2.36 12.86 -6.11
C THR A 126 3.87 13.14 -6.19
N THR A 127 4.61 12.91 -5.11
CA THR A 127 6.07 13.08 -5.06
C THR A 127 6.84 11.80 -5.39
N LEU A 128 6.14 10.68 -5.62
CA LEU A 128 6.77 9.42 -6.00
C LEU A 128 7.47 9.53 -7.36
N THR A 129 8.73 9.12 -7.39
CA THR A 129 9.54 9.10 -8.61
C THR A 129 9.99 7.67 -8.92
N PRO A 130 10.17 7.33 -10.21
CA PRO A 130 10.70 6.03 -10.59
C PRO A 130 12.07 5.77 -9.95
N HIS A 131 12.32 4.55 -9.52
CA HIS A 131 13.63 4.14 -9.04
C HIS A 131 14.59 3.96 -10.22
N GLY A 132 15.69 4.71 -10.23
CA GLY A 132 16.66 4.69 -11.32
C GLY A 132 16.25 5.56 -12.52
N SER A 133 16.83 5.29 -13.70
CA SER A 133 16.62 6.07 -14.92
C SER A 133 15.30 5.75 -15.64
N ALA A 134 14.61 4.68 -15.25
CA ALA A 134 13.31 4.26 -15.77
C ALA A 134 12.46 3.69 -14.64
N PRO A 135 11.11 3.65 -14.77
CA PRO A 135 10.27 2.97 -13.80
C PRO A 135 10.70 1.53 -13.64
N ARG A 136 10.98 1.11 -12.41
CA ARG A 136 11.33 -0.27 -12.14
C ARG A 136 10.05 -1.07 -11.94
N THR A 137 9.69 -1.81 -12.97
CA THR A 137 8.53 -2.70 -12.98
C THR A 137 8.96 -4.13 -13.23
N ALA A 138 8.28 -5.09 -12.61
CA ALA A 138 8.55 -6.50 -12.78
C ALA A 138 7.26 -7.31 -12.70
N ALA A 139 7.26 -8.49 -13.34
CA ALA A 139 6.11 -9.39 -13.28
C ALA A 139 5.98 -10.08 -11.92
N SER A 140 7.06 -10.13 -11.13
CA SER A 140 7.06 -10.74 -9.80
C SER A 140 8.04 -10.03 -8.87
N LEU A 141 7.90 -10.29 -7.57
CA LEU A 141 8.83 -9.76 -6.55
C LEU A 141 10.26 -10.24 -6.74
N LYS A 142 10.47 -11.44 -7.31
CA LYS A 142 11.79 -11.97 -7.60
C LYS A 142 12.50 -11.17 -8.69
N ASP A 143 11.76 -10.74 -9.69
CA ASP A 143 12.31 -10.00 -10.83
C ASP A 143 12.69 -8.56 -10.46
N VAL A 144 12.15 -8.03 -9.38
CA VAL A 144 12.51 -6.71 -8.85
C VAL A 144 13.96 -6.67 -8.36
N GLY A 145 14.54 -7.80 -7.97
CA GLY A 145 15.87 -7.84 -7.37
C GLY A 145 15.88 -7.11 -6.03
N LEU A 146 15.10 -7.60 -5.08
CA LEU A 146 14.87 -6.92 -3.80
C LEU A 146 16.17 -6.60 -3.05
N THR A 147 17.15 -7.52 -3.09
CA THR A 147 18.47 -7.27 -2.51
C THR A 147 19.17 -6.10 -3.20
N ASP A 148 19.04 -5.97 -4.51
CA ASP A 148 19.63 -4.86 -5.27
C ASP A 148 18.98 -3.53 -4.91
N VAL A 149 17.68 -3.51 -4.65
CA VAL A 149 16.97 -2.31 -4.18
C VAL A 149 17.48 -1.89 -2.81
N ILE A 150 17.68 -2.83 -1.90
CA ILE A 150 18.24 -2.55 -0.57
C ILE A 150 19.69 -2.06 -0.69
N LYS A 151 20.51 -2.65 -1.56
CA LYS A 151 21.86 -2.17 -1.82
C LYS A 151 21.88 -0.75 -2.37
N ALA A 152 20.95 -0.40 -3.27
CA ALA A 152 20.81 0.96 -3.77
C ALA A 152 20.49 1.95 -2.65
N ALA A 153 19.64 1.58 -1.71
CA ALA A 153 19.35 2.38 -0.53
C ALA A 153 20.57 2.54 0.39
N ILE A 154 21.35 1.49 0.56
CA ILE A 154 22.61 1.54 1.32
C ILE A 154 23.61 2.50 0.66
N ASP A 155 23.79 2.40 -0.65
CA ASP A 155 24.71 3.27 -1.40
C ASP A 155 24.28 4.73 -1.27
N GLU A 156 23.01 5.02 -1.39
CA GLU A 156 22.47 6.37 -1.21
C GLU A 156 22.71 6.89 0.22
N TYR A 157 22.45 6.05 1.22
CA TYR A 157 22.72 6.39 2.63
C TYR A 157 24.19 6.72 2.87
N VAL A 158 25.09 5.92 2.34
CA VAL A 158 26.54 6.15 2.45
C VAL A 158 26.98 7.44 1.74
N GLN A 159 26.42 7.72 0.56
CA GLN A 159 26.68 8.96 -0.18
C GLN A 159 26.22 10.21 0.59
N HIS A 160 25.21 10.11 1.41
CA HIS A 160 24.73 11.19 2.28
C HIS A 160 25.50 11.33 3.60
N GLY A 161 26.63 10.66 3.75
CA GLY A 161 27.54 10.77 4.90
C GLY A 161 27.30 9.75 6.02
N GLY A 162 26.54 8.71 5.67
CA GLY A 162 26.26 7.61 6.60
C GLY A 162 27.41 6.61 6.77
#